data_76e99ace1b1d684bd8da57629b309686
#
_entry.id   76e99ace1b1d684bd8da57629b309686
#
_cell.length_a   1.000
_cell.length_b   1.000
_cell.length_c   1.000
_cell.angle_alpha   90.00
_cell.angle_beta   90.00
_cell.angle_gamma   90.00
#
_symmetry.space_group_name_H-M   'P 1'
#
loop_
_entity.id
_entity.type
_entity.pdbx_description
1 polymer ?
#
loop_
_entity_poly.entity_id
_entity_poly.type
_entity_poly.pdbx_seq_one_letter_code
_entity_poly.pdbx_strand_id
1 'polypeptide(L)'
;LFDFEAFASVESFLRGKEEVLFHRIVQKYHSYMELLEPLRSLPRYAVQGDISFCNLYQTPSGEIGVFDFNRCGDNNLFCDAFMQAVFEARLMNYPDGSKSGLKREIFDSFLKGYRSVRSFSAEEQAWCPYLYAVINGFWKIDMKWDKDSLINAAKRGDVEKVRQWLETIWQRLIFPERAFSSLI
;
A
#
# COMPACT_ATOMS: atom_id res chain seq x y z
N LEU A 1 2.59 -5.39 2.07
CA LEU A 1 2.27 -4.69 0.81
C LEU A 1 3.31 -3.65 0.41
N PHE A 2 3.95 -2.98 1.33
CA PHE A 2 5.02 -2.00 1.07
C PHE A 2 6.38 -2.52 1.55
N ASP A 3 7.46 -1.97 1.00
CA ASP A 3 8.83 -2.41 1.28
C ASP A 3 9.80 -1.21 1.32
N PHE A 4 9.81 -0.52 2.47
CA PHE A 4 10.71 0.59 2.68
C PHE A 4 12.18 0.15 2.77
N GLU A 5 12.47 -1.04 3.25
CA GLU A 5 13.84 -1.58 3.30
C GLU A 5 14.43 -1.73 1.90
N ALA A 6 13.61 -2.21 0.94
CA ALA A 6 14.03 -2.27 -0.46
C ALA A 6 14.33 -0.88 -1.02
N PHE A 7 13.52 0.14 -0.69
CA PHE A 7 13.81 1.53 -1.04
C PHE A 7 15.12 2.01 -0.39
N ALA A 8 15.28 1.82 0.91
CA ALA A 8 16.46 2.28 1.63
C ALA A 8 17.77 1.64 1.09
N SER A 9 17.68 0.42 0.60
CA SER A 9 18.87 -0.30 0.08
C SER A 9 19.51 0.33 -1.16
N VAL A 10 18.84 1.25 -1.86
CA VAL A 10 19.43 1.96 -3.01
C VAL A 10 20.25 3.18 -2.62
N GLU A 11 20.34 3.55 -1.35
CA GLU A 11 21.10 4.71 -0.88
C GLU A 11 22.55 4.70 -1.37
N SER A 12 23.22 3.56 -1.28
CA SER A 12 24.61 3.43 -1.72
C SER A 12 24.81 3.69 -3.21
N PHE A 13 23.79 3.38 -4.03
CA PHE A 13 23.79 3.66 -5.46
C PHE A 13 23.68 5.16 -5.76
N LEU A 14 23.05 5.93 -4.85
CA LEU A 14 22.76 7.35 -5.05
C LEU A 14 23.89 8.29 -4.63
N ARG A 15 24.99 7.78 -4.07
CA ARG A 15 26.12 8.61 -3.60
C ARG A 15 26.60 9.59 -4.68
N GLY A 16 26.55 10.88 -4.35
CA GLY A 16 26.90 11.98 -5.27
C GLY A 16 25.87 12.26 -6.37
N LYS A 17 24.68 11.69 -6.30
CA LYS A 17 23.58 11.87 -7.25
C LYS A 17 22.33 12.34 -6.49
N GLU A 18 21.16 11.86 -6.72
CA GLU A 18 19.85 12.28 -6.18
C GLU A 18 19.67 12.16 -4.64
N GLU A 19 20.72 12.35 -3.85
CA GLU A 19 20.71 12.17 -2.39
C GLU A 19 19.72 13.10 -1.68
N VAL A 20 19.57 14.33 -2.15
CA VAL A 20 18.67 15.31 -1.50
C VAL A 20 17.21 14.81 -1.56
N LEU A 21 16.76 14.36 -2.72
CA LEU A 21 15.39 13.84 -2.87
C LEU A 21 15.20 12.55 -2.09
N PHE A 22 16.19 11.66 -2.10
CA PHE A 22 16.17 10.44 -1.31
C PHE A 22 15.98 10.73 0.19
N HIS A 23 16.79 11.62 0.77
CA HIS A 23 16.68 11.96 2.18
C HIS A 23 15.34 12.64 2.53
N ARG A 24 14.80 13.47 1.63
CA ARG A 24 13.45 14.04 1.81
C ARG A 24 12.37 12.96 1.85
N ILE A 25 12.48 11.93 1.02
CA ILE A 25 11.56 10.79 1.02
C ILE A 25 11.69 10.03 2.35
N VAL A 26 12.92 9.75 2.81
CA VAL A 26 13.18 9.09 4.10
C VAL A 26 12.56 9.87 5.27
N GLN A 27 12.80 11.18 5.33
CA GLN A 27 12.23 12.04 6.38
C GLN A 27 10.69 12.03 6.34
N LYS A 28 10.09 12.09 5.14
CA LYS A 28 8.64 12.06 4.98
C LYS A 28 8.05 10.72 5.41
N TYR A 29 8.70 9.61 5.05
CA TYR A 29 8.31 8.29 5.54
C TYR A 29 8.29 8.22 7.07
N HIS A 30 9.38 8.64 7.72
CA HIS A 30 9.44 8.62 9.19
C HIS A 30 8.37 9.50 9.83
N SER A 31 8.11 10.70 9.29
CA SER A 31 7.04 11.56 9.80
C SER A 31 5.66 10.89 9.74
N TYR A 32 5.38 10.11 8.69
CA TYR A 32 4.13 9.35 8.59
C TYR A 32 4.11 8.14 9.54
N MET A 33 5.24 7.45 9.70
CA MET A 33 5.32 6.34 10.66
C MET A 33 5.12 6.80 12.11
N GLU A 34 5.57 8.01 12.46
CA GLU A 34 5.29 8.63 13.78
C GLU A 34 3.78 8.88 13.95
N LEU A 35 3.11 9.43 12.92
CA LEU A 35 1.65 9.63 12.96
C LEU A 35 0.86 8.31 13.02
N LEU A 36 1.41 7.24 12.49
CA LEU A 36 0.81 5.90 12.47
C LEU A 36 1.20 5.03 13.68
N GLU A 37 2.09 5.52 14.56
CA GLU A 37 2.53 4.76 15.74
C GLU A 37 1.37 4.26 16.63
N PRO A 38 0.28 5.04 16.86
CA PRO A 38 -0.84 4.56 17.65
C PRO A 38 -1.54 3.32 17.09
N LEU A 39 -1.40 3.02 15.80
CA LEU A 39 -1.93 1.79 15.20
C LEU A 39 -1.42 0.52 15.89
N ARG A 40 -0.21 0.55 16.47
CA ARG A 40 0.38 -0.59 17.17
C ARG A 40 -0.36 -0.93 18.46
N SER A 41 -1.05 0.05 19.05
CA SER A 41 -1.81 -0.11 20.29
C SER A 41 -3.25 -0.56 20.06
N LEU A 42 -3.72 -0.64 18.81
CA LEU A 42 -5.06 -1.10 18.51
C LEU A 42 -5.23 -2.59 18.89
N PRO A 43 -6.45 -2.96 19.34
CA PRO A 43 -6.76 -4.38 19.60
C PRO A 43 -6.45 -5.26 18.38
N ARG A 44 -5.87 -6.42 18.65
CA ARG A 44 -5.53 -7.40 17.63
C ARG A 44 -6.52 -8.56 17.65
N TYR A 45 -6.78 -9.08 16.48
CA TYR A 45 -7.74 -10.16 16.25
C TYR A 45 -7.17 -11.15 15.25
N ALA A 46 -7.66 -12.39 15.30
CA ALA A 46 -7.36 -13.35 14.25
C ALA A 46 -7.94 -12.88 12.92
N VAL A 47 -7.09 -12.74 11.91
CA VAL A 47 -7.47 -12.34 10.55
C VAL A 47 -7.00 -13.41 9.55
N GLN A 48 -7.70 -13.51 8.41
CA GLN A 48 -7.26 -14.37 7.33
C GLN A 48 -6.01 -13.80 6.64
N GLY A 49 -5.89 -12.47 6.57
CA GLY A 49 -4.68 -11.75 6.16
C GLY A 49 -4.42 -11.68 4.66
N ASP A 50 -5.27 -12.29 3.82
CA ASP A 50 -5.16 -12.30 2.35
C ASP A 50 -6.53 -12.56 1.70
N ILE A 51 -7.54 -11.76 2.08
CA ILE A 51 -8.89 -11.84 1.52
C ILE A 51 -8.89 -11.23 0.12
N SER A 52 -8.31 -11.91 -0.84
CA SER A 52 -8.30 -11.55 -2.24
C SER A 52 -9.31 -12.39 -3.03
N PHE A 53 -9.71 -11.92 -4.21
CA PHE A 53 -10.66 -12.66 -5.05
C PHE A 53 -10.24 -14.10 -5.34
N CYS A 54 -8.94 -14.36 -5.44
CA CYS A 54 -8.44 -15.72 -5.67
C CYS A 54 -8.60 -16.64 -4.45
N ASN A 55 -8.87 -16.09 -3.27
CA ASN A 55 -9.04 -16.83 -2.00
C ASN A 55 -10.49 -16.86 -1.55
N LEU A 56 -11.43 -16.48 -2.41
CA LEU A 56 -12.87 -16.50 -2.16
C LEU A 56 -13.55 -17.52 -3.07
N TYR A 57 -14.65 -18.08 -2.59
CA TYR A 57 -15.58 -18.86 -3.41
C TYR A 57 -17.01 -18.47 -3.07
N GLN A 58 -17.92 -18.67 -4.04
CA GLN A 58 -19.34 -18.50 -3.82
C GLN A 58 -20.05 -19.83 -4.03
N THR A 59 -20.93 -20.19 -3.08
CA THR A 59 -21.78 -21.37 -3.21
C THR A 59 -22.93 -21.08 -4.19
N PRO A 60 -23.60 -22.14 -4.71
CA PRO A 60 -24.81 -21.97 -5.51
C PRO A 60 -25.95 -21.23 -4.78
N SER A 61 -25.97 -21.27 -3.43
CA SER A 61 -26.91 -20.52 -2.58
C SER A 61 -26.52 -19.05 -2.39
N GLY A 62 -25.37 -18.60 -2.92
CA GLY A 62 -24.91 -17.23 -2.82
C GLY A 62 -24.04 -16.92 -1.59
N GLU A 63 -23.75 -17.91 -0.76
CA GLU A 63 -22.87 -17.75 0.40
C GLU A 63 -21.43 -17.59 -0.05
N ILE A 64 -20.67 -16.69 0.62
CA ILE A 64 -19.25 -16.47 0.36
C ILE A 64 -18.43 -17.23 1.39
N GLY A 65 -17.50 -18.03 0.92
CA GLY A 65 -16.51 -18.69 1.77
C GLY A 65 -15.09 -18.23 1.44
N VAL A 66 -14.20 -18.43 2.39
CA VAL A 66 -12.78 -18.05 2.32
C VAL A 66 -11.93 -19.31 2.46
N PHE A 67 -10.86 -19.39 1.71
CA PHE A 67 -9.84 -20.44 1.83
C PHE A 67 -8.43 -19.82 1.77
N ASP A 68 -7.39 -20.65 1.78
CA ASP A 68 -5.98 -20.25 1.82
C ASP A 68 -5.63 -19.35 3.03
N PHE A 69 -5.49 -20.01 4.18
CA PHE A 69 -5.12 -19.36 5.44
C PHE A 69 -3.60 -19.28 5.66
N ASN A 70 -2.78 -19.34 4.61
CA ASN A 70 -1.31 -19.25 4.71
C ASN A 70 -0.81 -17.96 5.32
N ARG A 71 -1.62 -16.89 5.23
CA ARG A 71 -1.32 -15.57 5.80
C ARG A 71 -2.15 -15.23 7.02
N CYS A 72 -2.91 -16.19 7.54
CA CYS A 72 -3.68 -15.94 8.74
C CYS A 72 -2.75 -15.61 9.91
N GLY A 73 -3.21 -14.76 10.78
CA GLY A 73 -2.42 -14.30 11.91
C GLY A 73 -3.15 -13.29 12.76
N ASP A 74 -2.38 -12.58 13.53
CA ASP A 74 -2.85 -11.61 14.50
C ASP A 74 -2.64 -10.20 13.95
N ASN A 75 -3.73 -9.44 13.73
CA ASN A 75 -3.66 -8.08 13.22
C ASN A 75 -4.82 -7.23 13.75
N ASN A 76 -4.73 -5.90 13.65
CA ASN A 76 -5.89 -5.07 13.87
C ASN A 76 -6.79 -5.04 12.64
N LEU A 77 -8.11 -5.00 12.88
CA LEU A 77 -9.10 -5.11 11.80
C LEU A 77 -9.06 -3.94 10.82
N PHE A 78 -8.68 -2.74 11.28
CA PHE A 78 -8.56 -1.57 10.41
C PHE A 78 -7.43 -1.74 9.39
N CYS A 79 -6.22 -2.06 9.86
CA CYS A 79 -5.09 -2.25 8.97
C CYS A 79 -5.31 -3.40 7.99
N ASP A 80 -5.88 -4.52 8.47
CA ASP A 80 -6.19 -5.66 7.61
C ASP A 80 -7.14 -5.26 6.48
N ALA A 81 -8.29 -4.69 6.82
CA ALA A 81 -9.28 -4.25 5.83
C ALA A 81 -8.74 -3.19 4.87
N PHE A 82 -8.03 -2.18 5.40
CA PHE A 82 -7.49 -1.10 4.58
C PHE A 82 -6.41 -1.60 3.60
N MET A 83 -5.53 -2.46 4.07
CA MET A 83 -4.48 -3.07 3.24
C MET A 83 -5.07 -3.96 2.15
N GLN A 84 -6.13 -4.73 2.45
CA GLN A 84 -6.82 -5.55 1.45
C GLN A 84 -7.53 -4.68 0.41
N ALA A 85 -8.20 -3.60 0.83
CA ALA A 85 -8.84 -2.66 -0.10
C ALA A 85 -7.82 -2.06 -1.09
N VAL A 86 -6.64 -1.65 -0.60
CA VAL A 86 -5.56 -1.13 -1.46
C VAL A 86 -5.02 -2.22 -2.39
N PHE A 87 -4.84 -3.44 -1.87
CA PHE A 87 -4.34 -4.56 -2.65
C PHE A 87 -5.25 -4.89 -3.82
N GLU A 88 -6.53 -5.11 -3.57
CA GLU A 88 -7.52 -5.41 -4.60
C GLU A 88 -7.63 -4.30 -5.66
N ALA A 89 -7.65 -3.05 -5.20
CA ALA A 89 -7.75 -1.91 -6.09
C ALA A 89 -6.51 -1.67 -6.96
N ARG A 90 -5.34 -2.22 -6.57
CA ARG A 90 -4.09 -2.10 -7.35
C ARG A 90 -3.77 -3.33 -8.19
N LEU A 91 -4.10 -4.55 -7.73
CA LEU A 91 -3.67 -5.77 -8.41
C LEU A 91 -4.72 -6.39 -9.31
N MET A 92 -5.96 -6.38 -8.88
CA MET A 92 -6.94 -7.34 -9.39
C MET A 92 -7.72 -6.85 -10.61
N ASN A 93 -7.29 -5.87 -11.34
CA ASN A 93 -8.03 -5.54 -12.57
C ASN A 93 -7.25 -4.64 -13.51
N TYR A 94 -6.22 -5.17 -14.10
CA TYR A 94 -5.55 -4.55 -15.23
C TYR A 94 -5.68 -5.43 -16.49
N PRO A 95 -6.89 -5.59 -17.08
CA PRO A 95 -7.06 -6.36 -18.30
C PRO A 95 -6.28 -5.75 -19.46
N ASP A 96 -5.94 -4.47 -19.38
CA ASP A 96 -5.16 -3.72 -20.37
C ASP A 96 -3.65 -3.69 -20.05
N GLY A 97 -3.21 -4.38 -18.98
CA GLY A 97 -1.82 -4.35 -18.54
C GLY A 97 -1.34 -2.99 -17.99
N SER A 98 -2.25 -2.01 -17.80
CA SER A 98 -1.87 -0.73 -17.21
C SER A 98 -1.52 -0.91 -15.74
N LYS A 99 -0.32 -0.50 -15.36
CA LYS A 99 0.20 -0.57 -13.99
C LYS A 99 -0.10 0.70 -13.19
N SER A 100 -0.97 1.56 -13.68
CA SER A 100 -1.16 2.90 -13.17
C SER A 100 -2.26 2.98 -12.12
N GLY A 101 -1.84 3.08 -10.87
CA GLY A 101 -2.67 3.66 -9.83
C GLY A 101 -3.71 2.74 -9.18
N LEU A 102 -4.46 3.34 -8.29
CA LEU A 102 -5.55 2.73 -7.54
C LEU A 102 -6.86 2.82 -8.35
N LYS A 103 -7.55 1.70 -8.58
CA LYS A 103 -8.92 1.70 -9.09
C LYS A 103 -9.88 2.11 -7.97
N ARG A 104 -10.29 3.36 -8.02
CA ARG A 104 -11.06 3.99 -6.94
C ARG A 104 -12.39 3.29 -6.68
N GLU A 105 -13.12 2.89 -7.71
CA GLU A 105 -14.39 2.17 -7.57
C GLU A 105 -14.26 0.84 -6.84
N ILE A 106 -13.14 0.12 -7.02
CA ILE A 106 -12.88 -1.14 -6.31
C ILE A 106 -12.57 -0.86 -4.85
N PHE A 107 -11.68 0.10 -4.59
CA PHE A 107 -11.32 0.53 -3.25
C PHE A 107 -12.54 0.97 -2.44
N ASP A 108 -13.35 1.86 -3.01
CA ASP A 108 -14.54 2.40 -2.36
C ASP A 108 -15.60 1.30 -2.13
N SER A 109 -15.77 0.38 -3.08
CA SER A 109 -16.71 -0.74 -2.94
C SER A 109 -16.29 -1.68 -1.83
N PHE A 110 -15.00 -2.01 -1.74
CA PHE A 110 -14.47 -2.84 -0.66
C PHE A 110 -14.69 -2.20 0.71
N LEU A 111 -14.29 -0.93 0.86
CA LEU A 111 -14.46 -0.21 2.13
C LEU A 111 -15.92 0.02 2.49
N LYS A 112 -16.80 0.26 1.52
CA LYS A 112 -18.26 0.36 1.75
C LYS A 112 -18.80 -0.95 2.30
N GLY A 113 -18.44 -2.09 1.71
CA GLY A 113 -18.81 -3.41 2.20
C GLY A 113 -18.32 -3.65 3.63
N TYR A 114 -17.05 -3.41 3.90
CA TYR A 114 -16.48 -3.55 5.24
C TYR A 114 -17.19 -2.64 6.27
N ARG A 115 -17.37 -1.34 5.95
CA ARG A 115 -17.98 -0.35 6.84
C ARG A 115 -19.47 -0.58 7.09
N SER A 116 -20.16 -1.40 6.28
CA SER A 116 -21.53 -1.80 6.56
C SER A 116 -21.65 -2.71 7.80
N VAL A 117 -20.55 -3.36 8.19
CA VAL A 117 -20.47 -4.25 9.36
C VAL A 117 -19.70 -3.58 10.51
N ARG A 118 -18.59 -2.90 10.20
CA ARG A 118 -17.74 -2.22 11.17
C ARG A 118 -17.34 -0.84 10.66
N SER A 119 -17.82 0.21 11.31
CA SER A 119 -17.41 1.60 11.02
C SER A 119 -15.96 1.84 11.43
N PHE A 120 -15.27 2.70 10.71
CA PHE A 120 -13.99 3.24 11.16
C PHE A 120 -14.21 4.31 12.23
N SER A 121 -13.36 4.31 13.27
CA SER A 121 -13.33 5.40 14.24
C SER A 121 -12.83 6.70 13.59
N ALA A 122 -12.99 7.84 14.27
CA ALA A 122 -12.46 9.12 13.79
C ALA A 122 -10.94 9.08 13.63
N GLU A 123 -10.23 8.42 14.54
CA GLU A 123 -8.79 8.23 14.49
C GLU A 123 -8.39 7.34 13.30
N GLU A 124 -9.08 6.21 13.10
CA GLU A 124 -8.84 5.32 11.97
C GLU A 124 -9.03 6.05 10.63
N GLN A 125 -10.04 6.90 10.53
CA GLN A 125 -10.26 7.74 9.34
C GLN A 125 -9.12 8.75 9.14
N ALA A 126 -8.63 9.39 10.22
CA ALA A 126 -7.52 10.33 10.16
C ALA A 126 -6.20 9.66 9.72
N TRP A 127 -6.00 8.37 9.99
CA TRP A 127 -4.80 7.62 9.57
C TRP A 127 -4.84 7.15 8.12
N CYS A 128 -6.03 7.04 7.50
CA CYS A 128 -6.17 6.54 6.13
C CYS A 128 -5.23 7.22 5.11
N PRO A 129 -5.12 8.57 5.04
CA PRO A 129 -4.24 9.21 4.07
C PRO A 129 -2.77 8.83 4.24
N TYR A 130 -2.28 8.78 5.47
CA TYR A 130 -0.88 8.48 5.77
C TYR A 130 -0.55 7.02 5.52
N LEU A 131 -1.42 6.10 5.95
CA LEU A 131 -1.26 4.67 5.68
C LEU A 131 -1.28 4.39 4.17
N TYR A 132 -2.19 5.03 3.44
CA TYR A 132 -2.22 4.94 1.97
C TYR A 132 -0.93 5.47 1.33
N ALA A 133 -0.45 6.63 1.77
CA ALA A 133 0.77 7.23 1.23
C ALA A 133 1.97 6.29 1.38
N VAL A 134 2.13 5.66 2.55
CA VAL A 134 3.21 4.70 2.81
C VAL A 134 3.06 3.46 1.92
N ILE A 135 1.87 2.86 1.86
CA ILE A 135 1.64 1.68 1.03
C ILE A 135 1.88 2.01 -0.45
N ASN A 136 1.33 3.13 -0.93
CA ASN A 136 1.43 3.53 -2.33
C ASN A 136 2.84 3.98 -2.71
N GLY A 137 3.51 4.71 -1.84
CA GLY A 137 4.88 5.19 -2.04
C GLY A 137 5.87 4.04 -2.20
N PHE A 138 5.76 3.06 -1.33
CA PHE A 138 6.71 1.94 -1.26
C PHE A 138 6.10 0.60 -1.68
N TRP A 139 5.20 0.63 -2.66
CA TRP A 139 4.54 -0.58 -3.16
C TRP A 139 5.54 -1.65 -3.56
N LYS A 140 5.41 -2.84 -2.97
CA LYS A 140 6.42 -3.90 -3.05
C LYS A 140 6.77 -4.35 -4.47
N ILE A 141 5.78 -4.34 -5.38
CA ILE A 141 6.00 -4.69 -6.79
C ILE A 141 6.90 -3.65 -7.45
N ASP A 142 6.61 -2.35 -7.24
CA ASP A 142 7.38 -1.23 -7.79
C ASP A 142 8.79 -1.18 -7.20
N MET A 143 8.94 -1.60 -5.93
CA MET A 143 10.25 -1.60 -5.28
C MET A 143 11.17 -2.70 -5.79
N LYS A 144 10.67 -3.94 -5.99
CA LYS A 144 11.60 -5.07 -6.25
C LYS A 144 11.15 -6.16 -7.22
N TRP A 145 9.85 -6.30 -7.51
CA TRP A 145 9.38 -7.46 -8.27
C TRP A 145 9.20 -7.21 -9.76
N ASP A 146 8.88 -5.98 -10.14
CA ASP A 146 8.79 -5.63 -11.56
C ASP A 146 10.18 -5.61 -12.20
N LYS A 147 10.26 -5.96 -13.51
CA LYS A 147 11.51 -5.88 -14.29
C LYS A 147 12.11 -4.47 -14.29
N ASP A 148 11.27 -3.44 -14.20
CA ASP A 148 11.63 -2.04 -14.16
C ASP A 148 11.49 -1.42 -12.77
N SER A 149 11.43 -2.26 -11.71
CA SER A 149 11.39 -1.82 -10.32
C SER A 149 12.63 -0.99 -9.94
N LEU A 150 12.50 -0.24 -8.86
CA LEU A 150 13.58 0.59 -8.33
C LEU A 150 14.89 -0.21 -8.13
N ILE A 151 14.81 -1.37 -7.46
CA ILE A 151 15.98 -2.23 -7.22
C ILE A 151 16.59 -2.73 -8.53
N ASN A 152 15.77 -3.14 -9.49
CA ASN A 152 16.28 -3.66 -10.75
C ASN A 152 16.88 -2.55 -11.63
N ALA A 153 16.35 -1.33 -11.57
CA ALA A 153 16.95 -0.16 -12.21
C ALA A 153 18.32 0.16 -11.58
N ALA A 154 18.42 0.19 -10.26
CA ALA A 154 19.68 0.43 -9.55
C ALA A 154 20.73 -0.64 -9.87
N LYS A 155 20.36 -1.94 -9.89
CA LYS A 155 21.26 -3.04 -10.27
C LYS A 155 21.80 -2.93 -11.68
N ARG A 156 21.02 -2.37 -12.61
CA ARG A 156 21.46 -2.12 -14.00
C ARG A 156 22.27 -0.84 -14.16
N GLY A 157 22.44 -0.04 -13.10
CA GLY A 157 23.10 1.25 -13.17
C GLY A 157 22.27 2.34 -13.87
N ASP A 158 20.97 2.17 -14.02
CA ASP A 158 20.05 3.08 -14.73
C ASP A 158 19.66 4.26 -13.81
N VAL A 159 20.55 5.26 -13.78
CA VAL A 159 20.39 6.46 -12.93
C VAL A 159 19.10 7.22 -13.25
N GLU A 160 18.77 7.34 -14.54
CA GLU A 160 17.58 8.08 -14.97
C GLU A 160 16.30 7.39 -14.49
N LYS A 161 16.24 6.06 -14.59
CA LYS A 161 15.09 5.29 -14.11
C LYS A 161 14.96 5.35 -12.59
N VAL A 162 16.09 5.30 -11.87
CA VAL A 162 16.09 5.48 -10.41
C VAL A 162 15.57 6.87 -10.04
N ARG A 163 16.01 7.93 -10.72
CA ARG A 163 15.50 9.29 -10.50
C ARG A 163 13.98 9.37 -10.71
N GLN A 164 13.47 8.81 -11.81
CA GLN A 164 12.03 8.76 -12.08
C GLN A 164 11.25 8.04 -10.97
N TRP A 165 11.82 6.98 -10.41
CA TRP A 165 11.23 6.31 -9.25
C TRP A 165 11.22 7.18 -8.00
N LEU A 166 12.31 7.89 -7.68
CA LEU A 166 12.34 8.82 -6.54
C LEU A 166 11.29 9.92 -6.69
N GLU A 167 11.16 10.52 -7.87
CA GLU A 167 10.14 11.52 -8.17
C GLU A 167 8.73 10.94 -8.01
N THR A 168 8.49 9.73 -8.53
CA THR A 168 7.20 9.04 -8.41
C THR A 168 6.85 8.78 -6.95
N ILE A 169 7.79 8.26 -6.17
CA ILE A 169 7.59 7.98 -4.73
C ILE A 169 7.31 9.29 -3.98
N TRP A 170 8.08 10.35 -4.26
CA TRP A 170 7.86 11.66 -3.67
C TRP A 170 6.46 12.19 -3.93
N GLN A 171 6.00 12.16 -5.19
CA GLN A 171 4.64 12.59 -5.55
C GLN A 171 3.55 11.80 -4.81
N ARG A 172 3.73 10.48 -4.67
CA ARG A 172 2.79 9.62 -3.94
C ARG A 172 2.75 9.95 -2.44
N LEU A 173 3.87 10.42 -1.87
CA LEU A 173 3.94 10.77 -0.45
C LEU A 173 3.36 12.16 -0.14
N ILE A 174 3.52 13.15 -1.02
CA ILE A 174 3.12 14.54 -0.72
C ILE A 174 1.65 14.86 -1.00
N PHE A 175 0.90 13.98 -1.69
CA PHE A 175 -0.50 14.21 -2.03
C PHE A 175 -1.47 13.13 -1.51
N PRO A 176 -1.30 12.60 -0.29
CA PRO A 176 -2.19 11.56 0.22
C PRO A 176 -3.63 12.04 0.39
N GLU A 177 -3.82 13.30 0.81
CA GLU A 177 -5.12 13.89 1.13
C GLU A 177 -6.04 14.01 -0.08
N ARG A 178 -5.50 14.28 -1.27
CA ARG A 178 -6.30 14.36 -2.51
C ARG A 178 -6.94 13.03 -2.88
N ALA A 179 -6.34 11.93 -2.50
CA ALA A 179 -6.89 10.59 -2.73
C ALA A 179 -8.08 10.27 -1.81
N PHE A 180 -8.19 10.96 -0.66
CA PHE A 180 -9.13 10.64 0.41
C PHE A 180 -10.12 11.73 0.78
N SER A 181 -10.01 12.94 0.22
CA SER A 181 -10.93 14.06 0.50
C SER A 181 -12.41 13.77 0.18
N SER A 182 -12.72 12.65 -0.46
CA SER A 182 -14.08 12.19 -0.76
C SER A 182 -14.49 10.93 0.00
N LEU A 183 -13.66 10.45 0.94
CA LEU A 183 -13.96 9.27 1.78
C LEU A 183 -14.43 9.65 3.19
N ILE A 184 -14.32 10.91 3.55
CA ILE A 184 -14.68 11.47 4.87
C ILE A 184 -16.06 12.10 4.78
#